data_00b4c0bb0edf56c8f0c1e80a7060ed3a
#
_entry.id   00b4c0bb0edf56c8f0c1e80a7060ed3a
#
_cell.length_a   1.000
_cell.length_b   1.000
_cell.length_c   1.000
_cell.angle_alpha   90.00
_cell.angle_beta   90.00
_cell.angle_gamma   90.00
#
_symmetry.space_group_name_H-M   'P 1'
#
loop_
_entity.id
_entity.type
_entity.pdbx_description
1 polymer ?
#
loop_
_entity_poly.entity_id
_entity_poly.type
_entity_poly.pdbx_seq_one_letter_code
_entity_poly.pdbx_strand_id
1 'polypeptide(L)'
;FSVGGGIRTVEHIKQIIAAGAEKVIIGTYAVENPDFIKQASETFGSSTIVVCIDVKRTLLGKQKVWITNAQKRTKYTPVDFANLMEEKGAGELIIQSIDNDGVMNGYDLDLIKTIAESVKIPVIALGGAGDLSHLKQAYKEAYASALAAGSLFVFKGGNKGVLINYPEKTDLNF
;
A
#
# COMPACT_ATOMS: atom_id res chain seq x y z
N PHE A 1 -1.57 6.96 -13.73
CA PHE A 1 -0.49 6.72 -12.73
C PHE A 1 -0.78 7.42 -11.41
N SER A 2 -0.16 6.93 -10.32
CA SER A 2 -0.34 7.45 -8.96
C SER A 2 0.98 8.03 -8.45
N VAL A 3 0.91 9.12 -7.68
CA VAL A 3 2.06 9.82 -7.12
C VAL A 3 1.95 9.92 -5.60
N GLY A 4 3.04 9.61 -4.89
CA GLY A 4 3.10 9.70 -3.43
C GLY A 4 4.43 10.26 -2.94
N GLY A 5 4.47 10.58 -1.65
CA GLY A 5 5.65 11.10 -0.96
C GLY A 5 5.51 12.57 -0.56
N GLY A 6 5.56 12.84 0.75
CA GLY A 6 5.58 14.18 1.30
C GLY A 6 4.31 15.02 1.15
N ILE A 7 3.17 14.45 0.75
CA ILE A 7 1.91 15.16 0.55
C ILE A 7 1.33 15.54 1.91
N ARG A 8 1.13 16.84 2.16
CA ARG A 8 0.66 17.39 3.44
C ARG A 8 -0.37 18.51 3.30
N THR A 9 -0.67 18.97 2.08
CA THR A 9 -1.60 20.08 1.83
C THR A 9 -2.47 19.79 0.62
N VAL A 10 -3.66 20.37 0.59
CA VAL A 10 -4.59 20.32 -0.55
C VAL A 10 -3.93 20.91 -1.81
N GLU A 11 -3.09 21.92 -1.66
CA GLU A 11 -2.39 22.53 -2.79
C GLU A 11 -1.36 21.59 -3.41
N HIS A 12 -0.64 20.79 -2.61
CA HIS A 12 0.22 19.70 -3.15
C HIS A 12 -0.57 18.73 -3.99
N ILE A 13 -1.76 18.29 -3.51
CA ILE A 13 -2.61 17.37 -4.27
C ILE A 13 -3.02 18.02 -5.59
N LYS A 14 -3.47 19.27 -5.57
CA LYS A 14 -3.88 20.01 -6.76
C LYS A 14 -2.77 20.11 -7.79
N GLN A 15 -1.53 20.40 -7.38
CA GLN A 15 -0.36 20.48 -8.25
C GLN A 15 -0.05 19.12 -8.89
N ILE A 16 -0.11 18.04 -8.13
CA ILE A 16 0.14 16.68 -8.60
C ILE A 16 -0.91 16.25 -9.64
N ILE A 17 -2.19 16.52 -9.38
CA ILE A 17 -3.29 16.23 -10.31
C ILE A 17 -3.16 17.10 -11.57
N ALA A 18 -2.85 18.38 -11.42
CA ALA A 18 -2.65 19.29 -12.56
C ALA A 18 -1.46 18.85 -13.44
N ALA A 19 -0.46 18.17 -12.87
CA ALA A 19 0.65 17.56 -13.59
C ALA A 19 0.29 16.23 -14.30
N GLY A 20 -0.97 15.76 -14.18
CA GLY A 20 -1.49 14.60 -14.89
C GLY A 20 -1.58 13.30 -14.08
N ALA A 21 -1.33 13.34 -12.76
CA ALA A 21 -1.56 12.15 -11.92
C ALA A 21 -3.06 11.90 -11.74
N GLU A 22 -3.45 10.63 -11.78
CA GLU A 22 -4.84 10.20 -11.55
C GLU A 22 -5.14 10.05 -10.05
N LYS A 23 -4.14 9.64 -9.27
CA LYS A 23 -4.29 9.38 -7.84
C LYS A 23 -3.09 9.92 -7.05
N VAL A 24 -3.34 10.25 -5.80
CA VAL A 24 -2.30 10.65 -4.85
C VAL A 24 -2.23 9.65 -3.70
N ILE A 25 -1.01 9.29 -3.29
CA ILE A 25 -0.76 8.33 -2.22
C ILE A 25 -0.27 9.08 -0.98
N ILE A 26 -1.01 8.98 0.11
CA ILE A 26 -0.74 9.65 1.37
C ILE A 26 -0.40 8.60 2.43
N GLY A 27 0.81 8.64 2.98
CA GLY A 27 1.26 7.71 4.03
C GLY A 27 1.31 8.37 5.40
N THR A 28 2.48 8.73 5.88
CA THR A 28 2.73 9.29 7.22
C THR A 28 1.73 10.37 7.64
N TYR A 29 1.39 11.28 6.74
CA TYR A 29 0.51 12.41 7.08
C TYR A 29 -0.94 11.99 7.34
N ALA A 30 -1.41 10.88 6.77
CA ALA A 30 -2.72 10.31 7.09
C ALA A 30 -2.80 9.84 8.56
N VAL A 31 -1.68 9.40 9.14
CA VAL A 31 -1.59 9.03 10.56
C VAL A 31 -1.48 10.26 11.46
N GLU A 32 -0.71 11.26 11.05
CA GLU A 32 -0.51 12.51 11.80
C GLU A 32 -1.78 13.37 11.84
N ASN A 33 -2.54 13.39 10.76
CA ASN A 33 -3.77 14.15 10.59
C ASN A 33 -4.81 13.36 9.77
N PRO A 34 -5.58 12.45 10.40
CA PRO A 34 -6.60 11.67 9.69
C PRO A 34 -7.68 12.53 9.00
N ASP A 35 -8.01 13.69 9.57
CA ASP A 35 -9.00 14.58 8.99
C ASP A 35 -8.57 15.22 7.66
N PHE A 36 -7.27 15.21 7.37
CA PHE A 36 -6.76 15.60 6.06
C PHE A 36 -7.26 14.67 4.93
N ILE A 37 -7.43 13.38 5.21
CA ILE A 37 -7.99 12.44 4.23
C ILE A 37 -9.42 12.81 3.89
N LYS A 38 -10.24 13.18 4.91
CA LYS A 38 -11.60 13.67 4.70
C LYS A 38 -11.61 14.93 3.84
N GLN A 39 -10.81 15.94 4.19
CA GLN A 39 -10.70 17.17 3.41
C GLN A 39 -10.29 16.91 1.96
N ALA A 40 -9.30 16.03 1.74
CA ALA A 40 -8.82 15.70 0.41
C ALA A 40 -9.88 14.95 -0.41
N SER A 41 -10.58 13.98 0.19
CA SER A 41 -11.62 13.21 -0.50
C SER A 41 -12.86 14.09 -0.84
N GLU A 42 -13.25 15.01 0.03
CA GLU A 42 -14.32 15.97 -0.24
C GLU A 42 -13.94 16.95 -1.36
N THR A 43 -12.66 17.28 -1.51
CA THR A 43 -12.17 18.23 -2.52
C THR A 43 -11.97 17.59 -3.88
N PHE A 44 -11.38 16.39 -3.93
CA PHE A 44 -10.90 15.74 -5.18
C PHE A 44 -11.65 14.45 -5.54
N GLY A 45 -12.55 14.00 -4.67
CA GLY A 45 -13.23 12.70 -4.81
C GLY A 45 -12.42 11.58 -4.17
N SER A 46 -13.12 10.62 -3.52
CA SER A 46 -12.49 9.46 -2.86
C SER A 46 -11.60 8.65 -3.80
N SER A 47 -12.02 8.46 -5.07
CA SER A 47 -11.27 7.69 -6.07
C SER A 47 -9.87 8.22 -6.36
N THR A 48 -9.62 9.50 -6.03
CA THR A 48 -8.30 10.14 -6.19
C THR A 48 -7.37 9.90 -5.00
N ILE A 49 -7.92 9.54 -3.84
CA ILE A 49 -7.19 9.48 -2.57
C ILE A 49 -6.86 8.03 -2.21
N VAL A 50 -5.58 7.71 -2.21
CA VAL A 50 -5.04 6.41 -1.78
C VAL A 50 -4.27 6.60 -0.48
N VAL A 51 -4.51 5.76 0.52
CA VAL A 51 -3.73 5.78 1.77
C VAL A 51 -2.77 4.58 1.80
N CYS A 52 -1.48 4.86 2.00
CA CYS A 52 -0.47 3.83 2.22
C CYS A 52 -0.28 3.59 3.72
N ILE A 53 -0.48 2.36 4.14
CA ILE A 53 -0.38 1.90 5.53
C ILE A 53 0.86 1.03 5.66
N ASP A 54 1.90 1.57 6.28
CA ASP A 54 3.14 0.85 6.56
C ASP A 54 2.96 0.01 7.83
N VAL A 55 3.08 -1.30 7.71
CA VAL A 55 2.90 -2.26 8.81
C VAL A 55 4.19 -2.98 9.11
N LYS A 56 4.53 -3.04 10.39
CA LYS A 56 5.69 -3.80 10.88
C LYS A 56 5.35 -4.54 12.16
N ARG A 57 5.96 -5.70 12.37
CA ARG A 57 5.83 -6.47 13.61
C ARG A 57 6.66 -5.84 14.73
N THR A 58 6.11 -5.82 15.92
CA THR A 58 6.85 -5.46 17.15
C THR A 58 7.70 -6.65 17.60
N LEU A 59 8.60 -6.44 18.55
CA LEU A 59 9.39 -7.53 19.18
C LEU A 59 8.52 -8.65 19.77
N LEU A 60 7.28 -8.34 20.15
CA LEU A 60 6.30 -9.30 20.67
C LEU A 60 5.42 -9.92 19.56
N GLY A 61 5.78 -9.72 18.30
CA GLY A 61 5.07 -10.27 17.12
C GLY A 61 3.78 -9.55 16.74
N LYS A 62 3.34 -8.51 17.48
CA LYS A 62 2.11 -7.77 17.16
C LYS A 62 2.34 -6.83 15.99
N GLN A 63 1.45 -6.86 15.01
CA GLN A 63 1.45 -5.91 13.89
C GLN A 63 0.97 -4.54 14.35
N LYS A 64 1.67 -3.50 13.92
CA LYS A 64 1.34 -2.09 14.19
C LYS A 64 1.60 -1.24 12.96
N VAL A 65 0.87 -0.14 12.88
CA VAL A 65 1.14 0.90 11.87
C VAL A 65 2.37 1.70 12.29
N TRP A 66 3.28 1.91 11.34
CA TRP A 66 4.51 2.68 11.52
C TRP A 66 4.52 3.86 10.55
N ILE A 67 5.29 4.89 10.89
CA ILE A 67 5.46 6.10 10.08
C ILE A 67 6.95 6.49 10.02
N THR A 68 7.26 7.48 9.19
CA THR A 68 8.63 8.02 9.06
C THR A 68 9.62 6.92 8.68
N ASN A 69 9.34 6.20 7.56
CA ASN A 69 10.18 5.10 7.07
C ASN A 69 10.45 4.05 8.15
N ALA A 70 9.40 3.59 8.84
CA ALA A 70 9.48 2.59 9.89
C ALA A 70 10.28 3.00 11.16
N GLN A 71 10.49 4.29 11.38
CA GLN A 71 11.24 4.77 12.55
C GLN A 71 10.34 4.98 13.78
N LYS A 72 9.05 5.30 13.56
CA LYS A 72 8.13 5.60 14.65
C LYS A 72 6.90 4.71 14.62
N ARG A 73 6.72 3.92 15.69
CA ARG A 73 5.54 3.11 15.93
C ARG A 73 4.37 3.99 16.36
N THR A 74 3.17 3.68 15.86
CA THR A 74 1.94 4.35 16.25
C THR A 74 1.13 3.53 17.27
N LYS A 75 0.02 4.09 17.75
CA LYS A 75 -0.95 3.37 18.60
C LYS A 75 -1.84 2.40 17.80
N TYR A 76 -2.00 2.63 16.51
CA TYR A 76 -2.98 1.94 15.68
C TYR A 76 -2.60 0.50 15.38
N THR A 77 -3.60 -0.39 15.40
CA THR A 77 -3.51 -1.65 14.68
C THR A 77 -3.77 -1.42 13.19
N PRO A 78 -3.28 -2.31 12.30
CA PRO A 78 -3.54 -2.17 10.87
C PRO A 78 -5.03 -2.08 10.54
N VAL A 79 -5.87 -2.93 11.15
CA VAL A 79 -7.32 -2.99 10.93
C VAL A 79 -8.01 -1.72 11.42
N ASP A 80 -7.72 -1.26 12.65
CA ASP A 80 -8.35 -0.04 13.18
C ASP A 80 -8.02 1.16 12.29
N PHE A 81 -6.78 1.24 11.77
CA PHE A 81 -6.39 2.34 10.92
C PHE A 81 -6.97 2.25 9.52
N ALA A 82 -7.08 1.04 8.95
CA ALA A 82 -7.72 0.82 7.66
C ALA A 82 -9.20 1.27 7.69
N ASN A 83 -9.95 0.84 8.72
CA ASN A 83 -11.34 1.25 8.91
C ASN A 83 -11.47 2.77 9.10
N LEU A 84 -10.58 3.39 9.88
CA LEU A 84 -10.56 4.84 10.04
C LEU A 84 -10.32 5.56 8.71
N MET A 85 -9.42 5.06 7.86
CA MET A 85 -9.14 5.68 6.56
C MET A 85 -10.32 5.55 5.60
N GLU A 86 -10.99 4.40 5.58
CA GLU A 86 -12.23 4.22 4.83
C GLU A 86 -13.31 5.21 5.31
N GLU A 87 -13.53 5.32 6.63
CA GLU A 87 -14.48 6.28 7.23
C GLU A 87 -14.14 7.72 6.85
N LYS A 88 -12.85 8.07 6.77
CA LYS A 88 -12.38 9.39 6.34
C LYS A 88 -12.46 9.62 4.83
N GLY A 89 -12.89 8.63 4.05
CA GLY A 89 -13.14 8.77 2.62
C GLY A 89 -11.96 8.43 1.72
N ALA A 90 -10.98 7.68 2.19
CA ALA A 90 -9.99 7.05 1.30
C ALA A 90 -10.70 6.17 0.27
N GLY A 91 -10.28 6.22 -0.98
CA GLY A 91 -10.84 5.39 -2.06
C GLY A 91 -10.15 4.05 -2.21
N GLU A 92 -8.87 3.95 -1.80
CA GLU A 92 -8.08 2.72 -1.86
C GLU A 92 -7.05 2.70 -0.72
N LEU A 93 -6.64 1.50 -0.30
CA LEU A 93 -5.58 1.30 0.66
C LEU A 93 -4.42 0.51 0.04
N ILE A 94 -3.21 1.00 0.19
CA ILE A 94 -1.99 0.23 -0.04
C ILE A 94 -1.51 -0.30 1.31
N ILE A 95 -1.35 -1.61 1.43
CA ILE A 95 -0.84 -2.26 2.63
C ILE A 95 0.59 -2.70 2.37
N GLN A 96 1.53 -2.00 2.97
CA GLN A 96 2.96 -2.29 2.86
C GLN A 96 3.45 -3.07 4.07
N SER A 97 3.83 -4.34 3.85
CA SER A 97 4.56 -5.11 4.87
C SER A 97 6.03 -4.74 4.84
N ILE A 98 6.47 -3.94 5.83
CA ILE A 98 7.87 -3.49 5.93
C ILE A 98 8.82 -4.67 6.13
N ASP A 99 8.40 -5.66 6.93
CA ASP A 99 9.24 -6.82 7.22
C ASP A 99 9.49 -7.71 5.99
N ASN A 100 8.56 -7.68 5.01
CA ASN A 100 8.67 -8.45 3.77
C ASN A 100 9.25 -7.62 2.61
N ASP A 101 9.29 -6.30 2.72
CA ASP A 101 9.74 -5.43 1.62
C ASP A 101 11.19 -5.71 1.24
N GLY A 102 11.44 -5.93 -0.05
CA GLY A 102 12.76 -6.29 -0.58
C GLY A 102 13.24 -7.71 -0.28
N VAL A 103 12.51 -8.50 0.55
CA VAL A 103 12.89 -9.87 0.93
C VAL A 103 12.60 -10.88 -0.19
N MET A 104 11.58 -10.63 -1.01
CA MET A 104 11.18 -11.46 -2.16
C MET A 104 10.66 -12.87 -1.79
N ASN A 105 10.15 -13.06 -0.56
CA ASN A 105 9.61 -14.33 -0.06
C ASN A 105 8.07 -14.38 0.03
N GLY A 106 7.39 -13.49 -0.67
CA GLY A 106 5.93 -13.38 -0.69
C GLY A 106 5.40 -12.25 0.18
N TYR A 107 4.13 -11.90 -0.09
CA TYR A 107 3.39 -10.92 0.70
C TYR A 107 3.02 -11.47 2.08
N ASP A 108 2.72 -10.59 3.04
CA ASP A 108 2.07 -10.99 4.30
C ASP A 108 0.58 -11.23 4.04
N LEU A 109 0.24 -12.46 3.60
CA LEU A 109 -1.11 -12.82 3.16
C LEU A 109 -2.14 -12.66 4.28
N ASP A 110 -1.79 -13.03 5.51
CA ASP A 110 -2.69 -12.92 6.67
C ASP A 110 -3.03 -11.45 6.98
N LEU A 111 -2.03 -10.57 6.90
CA LEU A 111 -2.22 -9.13 7.07
C LEU A 111 -3.17 -8.57 6.01
N ILE A 112 -2.89 -8.87 4.73
CA ILE A 112 -3.68 -8.37 3.61
C ILE A 112 -5.11 -8.88 3.69
N LYS A 113 -5.30 -10.18 3.92
CA LYS A 113 -6.61 -10.81 4.06
C LYS A 113 -7.42 -10.18 5.19
N THR A 114 -6.82 -10.06 6.38
CA THR A 114 -7.51 -9.48 7.54
C THR A 114 -8.00 -8.07 7.28
N ILE A 115 -7.21 -7.25 6.55
CA ILE A 115 -7.63 -5.89 6.18
C ILE A 115 -8.68 -5.93 5.08
N ALA A 116 -8.49 -6.74 4.02
CA ALA A 116 -9.43 -6.83 2.90
C ALA A 116 -10.83 -7.29 3.35
N GLU A 117 -10.91 -8.14 4.38
CA GLU A 117 -12.18 -8.56 4.97
C GLU A 117 -12.80 -7.50 5.90
N SER A 118 -12.04 -6.50 6.35
CA SER A 118 -12.51 -5.46 7.29
C SER A 118 -13.00 -4.19 6.62
N VAL A 119 -12.63 -3.92 5.36
CA VAL A 119 -13.01 -2.72 4.60
C VAL A 119 -13.75 -3.08 3.31
N LYS A 120 -14.47 -2.10 2.74
CA LYS A 120 -15.19 -2.26 1.47
C LYS A 120 -14.46 -1.66 0.27
N ILE A 121 -13.46 -0.83 0.53
CA ILE A 121 -12.63 -0.20 -0.50
C ILE A 121 -11.52 -1.14 -0.96
N PRO A 122 -11.01 -0.99 -2.19
CA PRO A 122 -9.93 -1.81 -2.72
C PRO A 122 -8.67 -1.81 -1.84
N VAL A 123 -8.10 -3.00 -1.65
CA VAL A 123 -6.84 -3.21 -0.92
C VAL A 123 -5.76 -3.65 -1.90
N ILE A 124 -4.66 -2.92 -1.91
CA ILE A 124 -3.48 -3.14 -2.76
C ILE A 124 -2.38 -3.74 -1.89
N ALA A 125 -1.91 -4.94 -2.26
CA ALA A 125 -0.80 -5.60 -1.57
C ALA A 125 0.55 -5.02 -2.02
N LEU A 126 1.44 -4.68 -1.07
CA LEU A 126 2.79 -4.20 -1.33
C LEU A 126 3.79 -4.79 -0.33
N GLY A 127 4.99 -5.10 -0.80
CA GLY A 127 6.11 -5.60 0.00
C GLY A 127 6.19 -7.13 0.03
N GLY A 128 7.25 -7.69 -0.57
CA GLY A 128 7.59 -9.10 -0.50
C GLY A 128 7.47 -9.90 -1.79
N ALA A 129 6.86 -9.39 -2.85
CA ALA A 129 6.75 -10.11 -4.11
C ALA A 129 8.14 -10.44 -4.70
N GLY A 130 8.39 -11.72 -4.96
CA GLY A 130 9.63 -12.24 -5.53
C GLY A 130 9.43 -13.03 -6.82
N ASP A 131 8.22 -13.55 -7.03
CA ASP A 131 7.83 -14.24 -8.27
C ASP A 131 6.32 -14.11 -8.53
N LEU A 132 5.86 -14.66 -9.66
CA LEU A 132 4.46 -14.57 -10.08
C LEU A 132 3.50 -15.38 -9.22
N SER A 133 3.98 -16.43 -8.55
CA SER A 133 3.15 -17.24 -7.64
C SER A 133 2.72 -16.41 -6.43
N HIS A 134 3.58 -15.52 -5.95
CA HIS A 134 3.25 -14.60 -4.86
C HIS A 134 2.12 -13.63 -5.25
N LEU A 135 2.14 -13.14 -6.50
CA LEU A 135 1.04 -12.29 -7.03
C LEU A 135 -0.28 -13.06 -7.00
N LYS A 136 -0.25 -14.29 -7.53
CA LYS A 136 -1.43 -15.17 -7.60
C LYS A 136 -1.99 -15.51 -6.21
N GLN A 137 -1.12 -15.79 -5.24
CA GLN A 137 -1.52 -16.08 -3.87
C GLN A 137 -2.21 -14.86 -3.23
N ALA A 138 -1.62 -13.67 -3.33
CA ALA A 138 -2.22 -12.46 -2.75
C ALA A 138 -3.59 -12.15 -3.36
N TYR A 139 -3.78 -12.38 -4.65
CA TYR A 139 -5.07 -12.21 -5.32
C TYR A 139 -6.11 -13.24 -4.86
N LYS A 140 -5.75 -14.56 -4.90
CA LYS A 140 -6.72 -15.64 -4.66
C LYS A 140 -6.97 -15.94 -3.19
N GLU A 141 -5.95 -15.80 -2.33
CA GLU A 141 -6.01 -16.26 -0.95
C GLU A 141 -6.16 -15.12 0.05
N ALA A 142 -5.68 -13.92 -0.31
CA ALA A 142 -5.73 -12.73 0.55
C ALA A 142 -6.70 -11.65 0.07
N TYR A 143 -7.46 -11.89 -1.01
CA TYR A 143 -8.48 -10.99 -1.55
C TYR A 143 -7.95 -9.60 -1.91
N ALA A 144 -6.67 -9.49 -2.24
CA ALA A 144 -6.10 -8.25 -2.72
C ALA A 144 -6.76 -7.84 -4.04
N SER A 145 -7.24 -6.60 -4.11
CA SER A 145 -7.88 -6.04 -5.31
C SER A 145 -6.85 -5.65 -6.38
N ALA A 146 -5.61 -5.35 -5.95
CA ALA A 146 -4.48 -5.06 -6.81
C ALA A 146 -3.16 -5.45 -6.14
N LEU A 147 -2.10 -5.57 -6.93
CA LEU A 147 -0.82 -6.10 -6.52
C LEU A 147 0.29 -5.15 -6.97
N ALA A 148 1.10 -4.69 -6.03
CA ALA A 148 2.24 -3.82 -6.28
C ALA A 148 3.56 -4.55 -5.96
N ALA A 149 4.52 -4.43 -6.85
CA ALA A 149 5.84 -5.03 -6.68
C ALA A 149 6.93 -4.07 -7.16
N GLY A 150 8.06 -4.04 -6.47
CA GLY A 150 9.26 -3.33 -6.87
C GLY A 150 10.37 -4.32 -7.24
N SER A 151 10.87 -5.05 -6.25
CA SER A 151 12.02 -5.97 -6.40
C SER A 151 11.81 -7.03 -7.50
N LEU A 152 10.61 -7.56 -7.64
CA LEU A 152 10.25 -8.54 -8.67
C LEU A 152 10.56 -8.04 -10.10
N PHE A 153 10.34 -6.76 -10.37
CA PHE A 153 10.53 -6.18 -11.71
C PHE A 153 11.96 -5.66 -11.95
N VAL A 154 12.75 -5.51 -10.89
CA VAL A 154 14.08 -4.89 -10.97
C VAL A 154 15.20 -5.93 -10.83
N PHE A 155 14.99 -6.96 -10.01
CA PHE A 155 16.02 -7.93 -9.69
C PHE A 155 15.74 -9.30 -10.31
N LYS A 156 16.78 -9.95 -10.83
CA LYS A 156 16.72 -11.31 -11.37
C LYS A 156 17.81 -12.18 -10.79
N GLY A 157 17.44 -13.45 -10.49
CA GLY A 157 18.34 -14.49 -9.98
C GLY A 157 18.75 -14.32 -8.52
N GLY A 158 19.39 -15.33 -7.97
CA GLY A 158 19.79 -15.40 -6.55
C GLY A 158 20.77 -14.30 -6.12
N ASN A 159 21.56 -13.77 -7.04
CA ASN A 159 22.50 -12.67 -6.80
C ASN A 159 21.89 -11.27 -6.96
N LYS A 160 20.54 -11.18 -7.14
CA LYS A 160 19.81 -9.91 -7.32
C LYS A 160 20.45 -9.03 -8.40
N GLY A 161 20.84 -9.60 -9.53
CA GLY A 161 21.31 -8.83 -10.67
C GLY A 161 20.22 -7.88 -11.16
N VAL A 162 20.58 -6.62 -11.45
CA VAL A 162 19.62 -5.63 -11.95
C VAL A 162 19.29 -5.96 -13.41
N LEU A 163 18.05 -6.38 -13.65
CA LEU A 163 17.50 -6.61 -14.97
C LEU A 163 16.01 -6.31 -14.93
N ILE A 164 15.62 -5.18 -15.51
CA ILE A 164 14.21 -4.81 -15.61
C ILE A 164 13.48 -5.87 -16.43
N ASN A 165 12.53 -6.53 -15.81
CA ASN A 165 11.76 -7.61 -16.42
C ASN A 165 10.30 -7.51 -15.99
N TYR A 166 9.41 -7.35 -16.95
CA TYR A 166 7.97 -7.38 -16.71
C TYR A 166 7.41 -8.71 -17.19
N PRO A 167 6.46 -9.31 -16.44
CA PRO A 167 5.76 -10.51 -16.91
C PRO A 167 4.95 -10.20 -18.17
N GLU A 168 4.82 -11.19 -19.03
CA GLU A 168 3.91 -11.12 -20.16
C GLU A 168 2.46 -11.06 -19.65
N LYS A 169 1.58 -10.43 -20.46
CA LYS A 169 0.16 -10.30 -20.09
C LYS A 169 -0.50 -11.66 -19.84
N THR A 170 -0.06 -12.68 -20.54
CA THR A 170 -0.49 -14.08 -20.43
C THR A 170 -0.13 -14.70 -19.07
N ASP A 171 0.99 -14.27 -18.46
CA ASP A 171 1.46 -14.77 -17.17
C ASP A 171 0.63 -14.24 -15.98
N LEU A 172 -0.13 -13.16 -16.23
CA LEU A 172 -0.98 -12.50 -15.23
C LEU A 172 -2.46 -12.94 -15.29
N ASN A 173 -2.79 -13.93 -16.11
CA ASN A 173 -4.13 -14.53 -16.18
C ASN A 173 -4.33 -15.52 -15.03
N PHE A 174 -4.79 -15.05 -13.86
CA PHE A 174 -5.10 -15.88 -12.69
C PHE A 174 -6.34 -15.43 -11.92
#